data_5b01c7eef616e79210bcba7134d17a4c
#
_entry.id   5b01c7eef616e79210bcba7134d17a4c
#
_cell.length_a   1.000
_cell.length_b   1.000
_cell.length_c   1.000
_cell.angle_alpha   90.00
_cell.angle_beta   90.00
_cell.angle_gamma   90.00
#
_symmetry.space_group_name_H-M   'P 1'
#
loop_
_entity.id
_entity.type
_entity.pdbx_description
1 polymer ?
#
loop_
_entity_poly.entity_id
_entity_poly.type
_entity_poly.pdbx_seq_one_letter_code
_entity_poly.pdbx_strand_id
1 'polypeptide(L)'
;MARIGIARSRHSAIQLPDFTDCRVRPRSSSCGGHATADRTMYSEISSEPPVLQVTARPWSSERYQQGMQHLLHVVQELSLARDLATVQEIVRHAARRLTGCDGATFVLRDGPFCHYADEDAVGPLWKGKRFPLETCISGWAMLNRQQAVIPDIYVDPRIPHDAYRPTFVKSLVMVPIRTREPIGAIGNYWAEHHHPCAEEVQLLQALADSTSIAIENVQLYRSLEQRVEERTRELQEAYDRIHSLSMTDELTGLCNRRGFYLLAEQTLLHAARYGGGCTVMFMDLDGLKQINDRLGHEAGDAMIRQAAEILRRTLREADVAARMGGDEFCVVALGNAGKSLQQRLQQAIDAFNGSAAQPFALSASLGCAELEECAEASLDSLLALADERMYEDKRRRRAGRADR
;
A
#
# COMPACT_ATOMS: atom_id res chain seq x y z
N MET A 1 17.35 -24.62 -21.99
CA MET A 1 17.03 -25.71 -21.06
C MET A 1 17.61 -25.36 -19.69
N ALA A 2 16.85 -25.36 -18.69
CA ALA A 2 17.00 -25.28 -17.24
C ALA A 2 16.20 -24.10 -16.67
N ARG A 3 15.00 -24.45 -16.21
CA ARG A 3 14.14 -23.60 -15.36
C ARG A 3 14.67 -23.65 -13.94
N ILE A 4 15.09 -22.52 -13.41
CA ILE A 4 15.39 -22.36 -11.99
C ILE A 4 14.09 -21.93 -11.31
N GLY A 5 13.51 -22.85 -10.52
CA GLY A 5 12.36 -22.58 -9.67
C GLY A 5 12.77 -21.76 -8.44
N ILE A 6 12.24 -20.56 -8.32
CA ILE A 6 12.39 -19.74 -7.11
C ILE A 6 11.28 -20.17 -6.14
N ALA A 7 11.68 -20.89 -5.08
CA ALA A 7 10.83 -21.22 -3.95
C ALA A 7 10.50 -19.94 -3.17
N ARG A 8 9.24 -19.51 -3.22
CA ARG A 8 8.73 -18.44 -2.34
C ARG A 8 8.53 -19.02 -0.93
N SER A 9 9.38 -18.62 0.00
CA SER A 9 9.16 -18.86 1.42
C SER A 9 7.92 -18.08 1.86
N ARG A 10 6.91 -18.79 2.33
CA ARG A 10 5.73 -18.20 2.98
C ARG A 10 6.16 -17.67 4.35
N HIS A 11 6.34 -16.37 4.46
CA HIS A 11 6.35 -15.70 5.76
C HIS A 11 4.90 -15.68 6.26
N SER A 12 4.63 -16.45 7.30
CA SER A 12 3.36 -16.34 8.02
C SER A 12 3.38 -15.01 8.78
N ALA A 13 2.63 -14.05 8.29
CA ALA A 13 2.37 -12.80 8.98
C ALA A 13 1.59 -13.11 10.26
N ILE A 14 2.17 -12.79 11.41
CA ILE A 14 1.48 -12.81 12.70
C ILE A 14 0.48 -11.65 12.66
N GLN A 15 -0.80 -11.96 12.51
CA GLN A 15 -1.88 -11.01 12.67
C GLN A 15 -1.98 -10.62 14.14
N LEU A 16 -1.67 -9.36 14.45
CA LEU A 16 -1.98 -8.76 15.74
C LEU A 16 -3.48 -8.50 15.81
N PRO A 17 -4.16 -8.77 16.95
CA PRO A 17 -5.59 -8.56 17.06
C PRO A 17 -5.95 -7.08 16.97
N ASP A 18 -7.02 -6.80 16.22
CA ASP A 18 -7.61 -5.48 16.00
C ASP A 18 -8.35 -5.02 17.26
N PHE A 19 -7.90 -3.93 17.88
CA PHE A 19 -8.43 -3.41 19.17
C PHE A 19 -9.58 -2.40 19.02
N THR A 20 -10.34 -2.40 17.92
CA THR A 20 -11.32 -1.35 17.63
C THR A 20 -12.77 -1.65 18.00
N ASP A 21 -13.12 -2.80 18.61
CA ASP A 21 -14.54 -3.07 18.92
C ASP A 21 -14.79 -3.54 20.37
N CYS A 22 -14.88 -2.59 21.29
CA CYS A 22 -15.49 -2.76 22.60
C CYS A 22 -16.65 -1.78 22.79
N ARG A 23 -17.78 -2.03 22.09
CA ARG A 23 -19.07 -1.43 22.48
C ARG A 23 -19.67 -2.23 23.62
N VAL A 24 -19.60 -1.68 24.81
CA VAL A 24 -20.33 -2.14 26.01
C VAL A 24 -21.82 -1.98 25.76
N ARG A 25 -22.57 -3.09 25.70
CA ARG A 25 -24.04 -3.09 25.85
C ARG A 25 -24.40 -3.39 27.29
N PRO A 26 -25.29 -2.62 27.94
CA PRO A 26 -25.78 -2.94 29.25
C PRO A 26 -26.79 -4.10 29.18
N ARG A 27 -26.59 -5.12 29.99
CA ARG A 27 -27.59 -6.18 30.21
C ARG A 27 -28.43 -5.84 31.41
N SER A 28 -29.72 -5.74 31.16
CA SER A 28 -30.79 -5.67 32.17
C SER A 28 -30.98 -7.03 32.84
N SER A 29 -31.35 -6.94 34.10
CA SER A 29 -31.69 -7.98 35.07
C SER A 29 -32.87 -8.88 34.68
N SER A 30 -32.85 -10.16 35.02
CA SER A 30 -33.76 -10.73 36.02
C SER A 30 -33.76 -12.25 36.07
N CYS A 31 -33.99 -12.76 37.28
CA CYS A 31 -34.53 -14.11 37.69
C CYS A 31 -33.58 -15.28 37.74
N GLY A 32 -33.06 -15.73 38.88
CA GLY A 32 -33.81 -16.61 39.78
C GLY A 32 -33.52 -18.07 39.54
N GLY A 33 -32.74 -18.76 40.44
CA GLY A 33 -32.57 -20.21 40.40
C GLY A 33 -31.51 -20.67 41.39
N HIS A 34 -31.92 -21.17 42.54
CA HIS A 34 -31.08 -21.82 43.55
C HIS A 34 -30.41 -23.07 42.97
N ALA A 35 -29.08 -23.19 43.13
CA ALA A 35 -28.39 -24.47 43.22
C ALA A 35 -27.21 -24.31 44.17
N THR A 36 -27.31 -24.92 45.29
CA THR A 36 -26.25 -25.19 46.28
C THR A 36 -25.24 -26.14 45.70
N ALA A 37 -23.98 -25.73 45.56
CA ALA A 37 -22.86 -26.65 45.40
C ALA A 37 -21.62 -26.04 46.05
N ASP A 38 -21.24 -26.70 47.06
CA ASP A 38 -19.91 -26.99 47.67
C ASP A 38 -18.83 -25.90 47.52
N ARG A 39 -18.66 -25.17 48.61
CA ARG A 39 -17.64 -24.15 48.85
C ARG A 39 -16.56 -24.74 49.70
N THR A 40 -15.59 -25.41 49.09
CA THR A 40 -14.39 -25.85 49.84
C THR A 40 -13.13 -25.58 49.01
N MET A 41 -12.23 -24.85 49.65
CA MET A 41 -10.84 -24.62 49.31
C MET A 41 -10.45 -23.75 48.10
N TYR A 42 -10.68 -22.46 48.24
CA TYR A 42 -9.71 -21.49 47.71
C TYR A 42 -9.42 -20.51 48.84
N SER A 43 -8.21 -20.66 49.45
CA SER A 43 -7.69 -19.68 50.41
C SER A 43 -7.51 -18.35 49.68
N GLU A 44 -8.12 -17.31 50.23
CA GLU A 44 -7.93 -15.91 49.83
C GLU A 44 -6.42 -15.60 49.89
N ILE A 45 -5.78 -15.41 48.72
CA ILE A 45 -4.44 -14.85 48.64
C ILE A 45 -4.57 -13.39 49.07
N SER A 46 -3.98 -13.08 50.24
CA SER A 46 -3.89 -11.74 50.80
C SER A 46 -3.45 -10.72 49.73
N SER A 47 -4.26 -9.68 49.52
CA SER A 47 -4.07 -8.67 48.50
C SER A 47 -3.07 -7.56 48.82
N GLU A 48 -2.32 -7.66 49.89
CA GLU A 48 -1.25 -6.70 50.18
C GLU A 48 0.12 -7.34 49.84
N PRO A 49 0.82 -6.78 48.81
CA PRO A 49 2.19 -7.22 48.56
C PRO A 49 3.08 -6.79 49.74
N PRO A 50 4.02 -7.66 50.17
CA PRO A 50 4.98 -7.26 51.18
C PRO A 50 5.78 -6.07 50.65
N VAL A 51 5.74 -4.95 51.38
CA VAL A 51 6.59 -3.78 51.12
C VAL A 51 8.02 -4.23 51.47
N LEU A 52 8.71 -4.79 50.49
CA LEU A 52 10.13 -5.12 50.60
C LEU A 52 10.88 -3.78 50.69
N GLN A 53 11.36 -3.44 51.89
CA GLN A 53 12.34 -2.38 52.09
C GLN A 53 13.59 -2.78 51.29
N VAL A 54 13.81 -2.11 50.16
CA VAL A 54 14.97 -2.31 49.29
C VAL A 54 16.19 -1.86 50.07
N THR A 55 16.98 -2.83 50.65
CA THR A 55 18.24 -2.60 51.35
C THR A 55 19.45 -2.55 50.44
N ALA A 56 19.25 -2.45 49.13
CA ALA A 56 20.30 -2.32 48.11
C ALA A 56 21.06 -0.99 48.27
N ARG A 57 22.39 -1.05 48.12
CA ARG A 57 23.20 0.18 48.07
C ARG A 57 22.78 0.98 46.84
N PRO A 58 22.48 2.30 46.98
CA PRO A 58 22.17 3.14 45.84
C PRO A 58 23.37 3.17 44.88
N TRP A 59 23.09 3.37 43.60
CA TRP A 59 24.16 3.54 42.62
C TRP A 59 24.97 4.81 42.92
N SER A 60 26.25 4.77 42.53
CA SER A 60 27.03 6.01 42.56
C SER A 60 26.41 7.01 41.52
N SER A 61 26.56 8.30 41.83
CA SER A 61 26.08 9.36 40.88
C SER A 61 26.64 9.16 39.48
N GLU A 62 27.87 8.71 39.35
CA GLU A 62 28.52 8.46 38.06
C GLU A 62 27.86 7.30 37.31
N ARG A 63 27.57 6.18 37.99
CA ARG A 63 26.88 5.02 37.38
C ARG A 63 25.46 5.38 36.94
N TYR A 64 24.74 6.17 37.73
CA TYR A 64 23.42 6.64 37.38
C TYR A 64 23.43 7.57 36.16
N GLN A 65 24.42 8.51 36.11
CA GLN A 65 24.61 9.40 34.95
C GLN A 65 24.90 8.58 33.67
N GLN A 66 25.78 7.60 33.73
CA GLN A 66 26.06 6.69 32.61
C GLN A 66 24.83 5.93 32.14
N GLY A 67 24.04 5.39 33.10
CA GLY A 67 22.78 4.72 32.80
C GLY A 67 21.78 5.65 32.10
N MET A 68 21.64 6.88 32.59
CA MET A 68 20.76 7.90 31.98
C MET A 68 21.22 8.29 30.56
N GLN A 69 22.53 8.49 30.36
CA GLN A 69 23.07 8.79 29.04
C GLN A 69 22.81 7.64 28.04
N HIS A 70 23.00 6.41 28.51
CA HIS A 70 22.68 5.23 27.69
C HIS A 70 21.19 5.14 27.36
N LEU A 71 20.31 5.40 28.32
CA LEU A 71 18.87 5.42 28.09
C LEU A 71 18.47 6.49 27.04
N LEU A 72 19.04 7.69 27.11
CA LEU A 72 18.79 8.75 26.13
C LEU A 72 19.18 8.31 24.71
N HIS A 73 20.30 7.63 24.55
CA HIS A 73 20.72 7.08 23.26
C HIS A 73 19.73 6.01 22.76
N VAL A 74 19.33 5.09 23.62
CA VAL A 74 18.34 4.06 23.30
C VAL A 74 16.99 4.66 22.89
N VAL A 75 16.55 5.72 23.56
CA VAL A 75 15.30 6.42 23.18
C VAL A 75 15.40 7.00 21.76
N GLN A 76 16.57 7.53 21.38
CA GLN A 76 16.80 8.00 20.01
C GLN A 76 16.75 6.85 19.00
N GLU A 77 17.39 5.71 19.29
CA GLU A 77 17.31 4.52 18.42
C GLU A 77 15.88 4.01 18.28
N LEU A 78 15.13 3.93 19.40
CA LEU A 78 13.72 3.52 19.41
C LEU A 78 12.84 4.44 18.57
N SER A 79 13.14 5.75 18.54
CA SER A 79 12.37 6.71 17.74
C SER A 79 12.52 6.51 16.23
N LEU A 80 13.62 5.87 15.81
CA LEU A 80 13.92 5.57 14.41
C LEU A 80 13.43 4.17 13.96
N ALA A 81 13.06 3.32 14.90
CA ALA A 81 12.59 1.96 14.61
C ALA A 81 11.31 1.98 13.75
N ARG A 82 11.27 1.15 12.71
CA ARG A 82 10.16 1.06 11.76
C ARG A 82 9.39 -0.27 11.86
N ASP A 83 9.92 -1.21 12.59
CA ASP A 83 9.31 -2.52 12.79
C ASP A 83 9.51 -3.02 14.23
N LEU A 84 8.67 -3.98 14.62
CA LEU A 84 8.66 -4.51 15.97
C LEU A 84 9.93 -5.32 16.30
N ALA A 85 10.55 -5.98 15.32
CA ALA A 85 11.76 -6.77 15.55
C ALA A 85 12.93 -5.88 15.94
N THR A 86 13.08 -4.73 15.26
CA THR A 86 14.07 -3.71 15.61
C THR A 86 13.84 -3.16 17.02
N VAL A 87 12.58 -2.89 17.41
CA VAL A 87 12.27 -2.44 18.78
C VAL A 87 12.68 -3.51 19.80
N GLN A 88 12.35 -4.77 19.55
CA GLN A 88 12.71 -5.89 20.45
C GLN A 88 14.22 -6.02 20.61
N GLU A 89 14.97 -5.92 19.52
CA GLU A 89 16.42 -5.99 19.53
C GLU A 89 17.06 -4.88 20.36
N ILE A 90 16.66 -3.64 20.13
CA ILE A 90 17.14 -2.47 20.87
C ILE A 90 16.88 -2.65 22.37
N VAL A 91 15.64 -3.00 22.73
CA VAL A 91 15.20 -3.07 24.13
C VAL A 91 15.92 -4.17 24.93
N ARG A 92 16.05 -5.39 24.38
CA ARG A 92 16.72 -6.47 25.11
C ARG A 92 18.21 -6.19 25.35
N HIS A 93 18.91 -5.61 24.36
CA HIS A 93 20.30 -5.19 24.53
C HIS A 93 20.43 -4.04 25.52
N ALA A 94 19.53 -3.05 25.44
CA ALA A 94 19.52 -1.91 26.36
C ALA A 94 19.24 -2.37 27.80
N ALA A 95 18.29 -3.27 28.03
CA ALA A 95 17.95 -3.79 29.34
C ALA A 95 19.15 -4.47 29.99
N ARG A 96 19.89 -5.31 29.24
CA ARG A 96 21.12 -5.94 29.76
C ARG A 96 22.21 -4.94 30.08
N ARG A 97 22.46 -3.96 29.19
CA ARG A 97 23.52 -2.97 29.38
C ARG A 97 23.24 -2.01 30.53
N LEU A 98 21.97 -1.62 30.70
CA LEU A 98 21.57 -0.71 31.80
C LEU A 98 21.80 -1.36 33.18
N THR A 99 21.49 -2.64 33.33
CA THR A 99 21.50 -3.30 34.62
C THR A 99 22.72 -4.21 34.84
N GLY A 100 23.38 -4.62 33.75
CA GLY A 100 24.44 -5.66 33.83
C GLY A 100 23.90 -7.06 34.14
N CYS A 101 22.61 -7.32 33.84
CA CYS A 101 22.01 -8.63 34.11
C CYS A 101 22.53 -9.71 33.16
N ASP A 102 22.38 -10.97 33.56
CA ASP A 102 22.80 -12.14 32.78
C ASP A 102 21.81 -12.50 31.67
N GLY A 103 20.58 -11.98 31.74
CA GLY A 103 19.58 -12.18 30.70
C GLY A 103 18.48 -11.15 30.72
N ALA A 104 17.97 -10.82 29.53
CA ALA A 104 16.80 -9.98 29.35
C ALA A 104 15.79 -10.66 28.43
N THR A 105 14.49 -10.52 28.73
CA THR A 105 13.40 -11.00 27.86
C THR A 105 12.49 -9.86 27.48
N PHE A 106 11.99 -9.93 26.25
CA PHE A 106 10.94 -9.08 25.74
C PHE A 106 9.65 -9.91 25.65
N VAL A 107 8.66 -9.55 26.44
CA VAL A 107 7.40 -10.28 26.55
C VAL A 107 6.27 -9.42 26.03
N LEU A 108 5.47 -9.97 25.11
CA LEU A 108 4.26 -9.34 24.60
C LEU A 108 3.01 -9.95 25.21
N ARG A 109 1.99 -9.14 25.42
CA ARG A 109 0.66 -9.62 25.75
C ARG A 109 -0.04 -10.13 24.48
N ASP A 110 -0.48 -11.38 24.50
CA ASP A 110 -1.23 -12.02 23.40
C ASP A 110 -2.56 -12.55 23.97
N GLY A 111 -3.55 -11.67 24.04
CA GLY A 111 -4.83 -11.95 24.69
C GLY A 111 -4.64 -12.37 26.15
N PRO A 112 -5.00 -13.61 26.55
CA PRO A 112 -4.83 -14.13 27.89
C PRO A 112 -3.42 -14.71 28.16
N PHE A 113 -2.47 -14.59 27.21
CA PHE A 113 -1.16 -15.16 27.31
C PHE A 113 -0.05 -14.11 27.31
N CYS A 114 1.08 -14.49 27.95
CA CYS A 114 2.38 -13.85 27.79
C CYS A 114 3.16 -14.59 26.72
N HIS A 115 3.50 -13.94 25.63
CA HIS A 115 4.38 -14.45 24.58
C HIS A 115 5.78 -13.91 24.80
N TYR A 116 6.74 -14.78 25.11
CA TYR A 116 8.15 -14.43 25.23
C TYR A 116 8.74 -14.29 23.83
N ALA A 117 8.59 -13.10 23.27
CA ALA A 117 8.85 -12.85 21.87
C ALA A 117 10.34 -12.89 21.51
N ASP A 118 11.19 -12.37 22.42
CA ASP A 118 12.63 -12.37 22.22
C ASP A 118 13.39 -12.39 23.54
N GLU A 119 14.67 -12.84 23.50
CA GLU A 119 15.55 -12.89 24.65
C GLU A 119 17.01 -12.65 24.25
N ASP A 120 17.79 -12.08 25.18
CA ASP A 120 19.24 -11.96 25.13
C ASP A 120 19.79 -12.38 26.49
N ALA A 121 20.38 -13.57 26.58
CA ALA A 121 20.79 -14.17 27.87
C ALA A 121 22.02 -15.05 27.69
N VAL A 122 22.74 -15.29 28.83
CA VAL A 122 23.92 -16.19 28.89
C VAL A 122 23.54 -17.65 28.68
N GLY A 123 22.27 -18.01 28.83
CA GLY A 123 21.71 -19.33 28.58
C GLY A 123 20.24 -19.22 28.15
N PRO A 124 19.66 -20.29 27.56
CA PRO A 124 18.30 -20.25 27.07
C PRO A 124 17.28 -20.05 28.19
N LEU A 125 16.31 -19.19 27.94
CA LEU A 125 15.17 -18.92 28.82
C LEU A 125 13.87 -19.45 28.19
N TRP A 126 13.00 -18.56 27.69
CA TRP A 126 11.66 -18.95 27.24
C TRP A 126 11.31 -18.41 25.86
N LYS A 127 12.25 -17.97 25.05
CA LYS A 127 11.97 -17.44 23.71
C LYS A 127 11.05 -18.35 22.91
N GLY A 128 9.99 -17.77 22.36
CA GLY A 128 8.96 -18.46 21.59
C GLY A 128 7.88 -19.15 22.41
N LYS A 129 8.03 -19.26 23.75
CA LYS A 129 7.03 -19.89 24.62
C LYS A 129 5.89 -18.92 24.96
N ARG A 130 4.74 -19.50 25.28
CA ARG A 130 3.55 -18.79 25.73
C ARG A 130 3.09 -19.34 27.06
N PHE A 131 2.82 -18.46 28.01
CA PHE A 131 2.31 -18.81 29.34
C PHE A 131 1.04 -18.03 29.61
N PRO A 132 0.05 -18.61 30.32
CA PRO A 132 -1.12 -17.83 30.75
C PRO A 132 -0.69 -16.65 31.64
N LEU A 133 -1.34 -15.50 31.50
CA LEU A 133 -1.04 -14.29 32.27
C LEU A 133 -1.05 -14.53 33.79
N GLU A 134 -1.93 -15.40 34.26
CA GLU A 134 -2.10 -15.68 35.67
C GLU A 134 -1.00 -16.62 36.29
N THR A 135 -0.23 -17.26 35.42
CA THR A 135 0.74 -18.29 35.83
C THR A 135 2.21 -17.88 35.73
N CYS A 136 2.49 -16.65 35.31
CA CYS A 136 3.86 -16.20 35.17
C CYS A 136 4.05 -14.77 35.71
N ILE A 137 5.28 -14.45 36.09
CA ILE A 137 5.61 -13.16 36.72
C ILE A 137 5.44 -11.97 35.76
N SER A 138 5.67 -12.16 34.47
CA SER A 138 5.39 -11.13 33.46
C SER A 138 3.90 -10.83 33.36
N GLY A 139 3.05 -11.85 33.46
CA GLY A 139 1.61 -11.68 33.55
C GLY A 139 1.20 -10.98 34.84
N TRP A 140 1.79 -11.36 35.99
CA TRP A 140 1.54 -10.68 37.24
C TRP A 140 1.87 -9.18 37.17
N ALA A 141 3.03 -8.82 36.61
CA ALA A 141 3.43 -7.42 36.44
C ALA A 141 2.44 -6.64 35.55
N MET A 142 1.95 -7.25 34.47
CA MET A 142 0.95 -6.65 33.60
C MET A 142 -0.43 -6.52 34.26
N LEU A 143 -0.92 -7.56 34.93
CA LEU A 143 -2.24 -7.56 35.57
C LEU A 143 -2.31 -6.57 36.73
N ASN A 144 -1.24 -6.52 37.55
CA ASN A 144 -1.15 -5.60 38.70
C ASN A 144 -0.62 -4.23 38.31
N ARG A 145 -0.14 -4.03 37.07
CA ARG A 145 0.39 -2.75 36.58
C ARG A 145 1.56 -2.22 37.40
N GLN A 146 2.36 -3.14 37.94
CA GLN A 146 3.45 -2.86 38.87
C GLN A 146 4.70 -3.63 38.48
N GLN A 147 5.82 -3.08 38.88
CA GLN A 147 7.12 -3.76 38.78
C GLN A 147 7.14 -4.92 39.77
N ALA A 148 7.74 -6.05 39.39
CA ALA A 148 8.07 -7.12 40.28
C ALA A 148 9.59 -7.16 40.49
N VAL A 149 10.04 -6.91 41.73
CA VAL A 149 11.43 -7.01 42.14
C VAL A 149 11.55 -8.23 43.01
N ILE A 150 12.32 -9.20 42.57
CA ILE A 150 12.44 -10.53 43.23
C ILE A 150 13.92 -10.85 43.40
N PRO A 151 14.47 -10.59 44.63
CA PRO A 151 15.87 -10.86 44.94
C PRO A 151 16.21 -12.34 45.03
N ASP A 152 15.22 -13.19 45.35
CA ASP A 152 15.36 -14.65 45.38
C ASP A 152 14.06 -15.28 44.82
N ILE A 153 14.18 -15.96 43.68
CA ILE A 153 13.04 -16.60 43.03
C ILE A 153 12.49 -17.81 43.80
N TYR A 154 13.25 -18.41 44.67
CA TYR A 154 12.82 -19.60 45.42
C TYR A 154 12.06 -19.27 46.72
N VAL A 155 12.07 -18.01 47.12
CA VAL A 155 11.32 -17.50 48.28
C VAL A 155 10.02 -16.84 47.89
N ASP A 156 9.94 -16.27 46.68
CA ASP A 156 8.77 -15.54 46.23
C ASP A 156 7.65 -16.48 45.72
N PRO A 157 6.47 -16.45 46.36
CA PRO A 157 5.37 -17.38 46.02
C PRO A 157 4.74 -17.10 44.63
N ARG A 158 5.02 -15.97 43.99
CA ARG A 158 4.54 -15.62 42.65
C ARG A 158 5.29 -16.34 41.53
N ILE A 159 6.41 -16.94 41.85
CA ILE A 159 7.28 -17.61 40.88
C ILE A 159 6.86 -19.06 40.66
N PRO A 160 6.58 -19.48 39.41
CA PRO A 160 6.39 -20.89 39.08
C PRO A 160 7.73 -21.61 39.03
N HIS A 161 8.19 -22.11 40.21
CA HIS A 161 9.55 -22.66 40.41
C HIS A 161 9.94 -23.71 39.36
N ASP A 162 9.01 -24.56 38.92
CA ASP A 162 9.29 -25.61 37.93
C ASP A 162 9.70 -25.04 36.56
N ALA A 163 9.20 -23.84 36.19
CA ALA A 163 9.60 -23.18 34.96
C ALA A 163 11.00 -22.56 35.04
N TYR A 164 11.46 -22.22 36.26
CA TYR A 164 12.77 -21.59 36.49
C TYR A 164 13.90 -22.57 36.82
N ARG A 165 13.60 -23.76 37.38
CA ARG A 165 14.62 -24.78 37.73
C ARG A 165 15.60 -25.10 36.60
N PRO A 166 15.20 -25.22 35.32
CA PRO A 166 16.14 -25.52 34.23
C PRO A 166 16.97 -24.33 33.77
N THR A 167 16.75 -23.14 34.35
CA THR A 167 17.43 -21.88 33.94
C THR A 167 18.52 -21.50 34.95
N PHE A 168 19.34 -20.52 34.58
CA PHE A 168 20.37 -19.94 35.44
C PHE A 168 19.81 -18.96 36.48
N VAL A 169 18.54 -18.55 36.37
CA VAL A 169 17.95 -17.44 37.11
C VAL A 169 17.86 -17.71 38.60
N LYS A 170 18.34 -16.74 39.43
CA LYS A 170 18.17 -16.71 40.87
C LYS A 170 17.46 -15.47 41.38
N SER A 171 17.54 -14.40 40.65
CA SER A 171 16.83 -13.15 40.95
C SER A 171 16.36 -12.49 39.66
N LEU A 172 15.34 -11.64 39.74
CA LEU A 172 14.79 -10.94 38.58
C LEU A 172 14.15 -9.61 38.92
N VAL A 173 14.07 -8.76 37.88
CA VAL A 173 13.17 -7.59 37.83
C VAL A 173 12.29 -7.74 36.60
N MET A 174 10.99 -7.51 36.76
CA MET A 174 10.02 -7.49 35.69
C MET A 174 9.30 -6.14 35.69
N VAL A 175 9.38 -5.39 34.61
CA VAL A 175 8.70 -4.10 34.45
C VAL A 175 7.66 -4.16 33.36
N PRO A 176 6.42 -3.67 33.57
CA PRO A 176 5.40 -3.67 32.54
C PRO A 176 5.69 -2.58 31.48
N ILE A 177 5.48 -2.92 30.21
CA ILE A 177 5.48 -1.98 29.10
C ILE A 177 4.09 -1.33 29.07
N ARG A 178 4.05 -0.02 29.31
CA ARG A 178 2.82 0.77 29.51
C ARG A 178 2.04 0.39 30.78
N THR A 179 2.10 1.28 31.76
CA THR A 179 1.54 1.01 33.10
C THR A 179 0.00 1.05 33.17
N ARG A 180 -0.69 1.82 32.30
CA ARG A 180 -2.18 1.89 32.36
C ARG A 180 -2.86 0.68 31.74
N GLU A 181 -2.40 0.26 30.56
CA GLU A 181 -2.89 -0.90 29.83
C GLU A 181 -1.68 -1.65 29.30
N PRO A 182 -1.06 -2.51 30.12
CA PRO A 182 0.17 -3.17 29.73
C PRO A 182 0.03 -4.02 28.48
N ILE A 183 0.90 -3.73 27.49
CA ILE A 183 0.98 -4.44 26.22
C ILE A 183 2.08 -5.50 26.21
N GLY A 184 2.91 -5.52 27.26
CA GLY A 184 4.03 -6.43 27.42
C GLY A 184 4.77 -6.20 28.72
N ALA A 185 5.92 -6.83 28.86
CA ALA A 185 6.84 -6.65 29.97
C ALA A 185 8.30 -6.85 29.52
N ILE A 186 9.23 -6.22 30.22
CA ILE A 186 10.66 -6.44 30.10
C ILE A 186 11.12 -7.17 31.35
N GLY A 187 11.75 -8.32 31.20
CA GLY A 187 12.33 -9.09 32.29
C GLY A 187 13.85 -9.04 32.27
N ASN A 188 14.45 -8.74 33.41
CA ASN A 188 15.89 -8.78 33.63
C ASN A 188 16.19 -9.86 34.67
N TYR A 189 17.20 -10.70 34.41
CA TYR A 189 17.49 -11.92 35.17
C TYR A 189 18.97 -12.01 35.51
N TRP A 190 19.28 -12.44 36.77
CA TRP A 190 20.64 -12.65 37.25
C TRP A 190 20.86 -14.11 37.69
N ALA A 191 22.03 -14.59 37.41
CA ALA A 191 22.50 -15.92 37.86
C ALA A 191 22.88 -15.96 39.35
N GLU A 192 22.91 -14.80 40.00
CA GLU A 192 23.20 -14.63 41.42
C GLU A 192 22.05 -13.93 42.13
N HIS A 193 22.05 -13.97 43.46
CA HIS A 193 21.12 -13.18 44.26
C HIS A 193 21.49 -11.71 44.12
N HIS A 194 20.63 -10.96 43.43
CA HIS A 194 20.79 -9.53 43.18
C HIS A 194 19.67 -8.77 43.86
N HIS A 195 20.02 -7.67 44.53
CA HIS A 195 19.09 -6.74 45.14
C HIS A 195 19.08 -5.44 44.35
N PRO A 196 18.20 -5.31 43.38
CA PRO A 196 18.12 -4.09 42.53
C PRO A 196 17.84 -2.86 43.36
N CYS A 197 18.59 -1.78 43.13
CA CYS A 197 18.30 -0.51 43.76
C CYS A 197 17.15 0.28 43.03
N ALA A 198 16.65 1.32 43.67
CA ALA A 198 15.54 2.09 43.13
C ALA A 198 15.87 2.73 41.78
N GLU A 199 17.11 3.22 41.62
CA GLU A 199 17.60 3.84 40.38
C GLU A 199 17.61 2.85 39.22
N GLU A 200 18.01 1.60 39.48
CA GLU A 200 18.03 0.53 38.47
C GLU A 200 16.64 0.20 37.98
N VAL A 201 15.68 0.07 38.90
CA VAL A 201 14.28 -0.21 38.58
C VAL A 201 13.65 0.98 37.84
N GLN A 202 13.96 2.22 38.21
CA GLN A 202 13.50 3.43 37.52
C GLN A 202 13.99 3.51 36.08
N LEU A 203 15.26 3.21 35.81
CA LEU A 203 15.79 3.20 34.45
C LEU A 203 15.15 2.12 33.58
N LEU A 204 14.91 0.93 34.15
CA LEU A 204 14.18 -0.12 33.44
C LEU A 204 12.73 0.26 33.13
N GLN A 205 12.04 0.92 34.06
CA GLN A 205 10.70 1.42 33.80
C GLN A 205 10.70 2.50 32.73
N ALA A 206 11.64 3.43 32.76
CA ALA A 206 11.77 4.47 31.74
C ALA A 206 12.07 3.86 30.34
N LEU A 207 12.86 2.80 30.28
CA LEU A 207 13.04 2.01 29.05
C LEU A 207 11.72 1.39 28.58
N ALA A 208 10.96 0.78 29.50
CA ALA A 208 9.66 0.17 29.18
C ALA A 208 8.63 1.18 28.70
N ASP A 209 8.60 2.38 29.30
CA ASP A 209 7.70 3.47 28.87
C ASP A 209 8.09 3.98 27.48
N SER A 210 9.40 4.15 27.22
CA SER A 210 9.90 4.55 25.89
C SER A 210 9.62 3.47 24.84
N THR A 211 9.71 2.19 25.22
CA THR A 211 9.35 1.06 24.37
C THR A 211 7.88 1.08 23.97
N SER A 212 6.99 1.45 24.91
CA SER A 212 5.56 1.59 24.62
C SER A 212 5.31 2.59 23.47
N ILE A 213 5.96 3.76 23.55
CA ILE A 213 5.83 4.80 22.52
C ILE A 213 6.38 4.30 21.16
N ALA A 214 7.51 3.59 21.18
CA ALA A 214 8.10 3.05 19.96
C ALA A 214 7.18 2.02 19.29
N ILE A 215 6.55 1.14 20.06
CA ILE A 215 5.59 0.16 19.54
C ILE A 215 4.37 0.86 18.94
N GLU A 216 3.82 1.85 19.62
CA GLU A 216 2.69 2.65 19.10
C GLU A 216 3.03 3.36 17.79
N ASN A 217 4.23 3.93 17.70
CA ASN A 217 4.70 4.56 16.48
C ASN A 217 4.81 3.55 15.31
N VAL A 218 5.39 2.37 15.55
CA VAL A 218 5.48 1.32 14.53
C VAL A 218 4.08 0.89 14.05
N GLN A 219 3.12 0.74 14.95
CA GLN A 219 1.74 0.39 14.61
C GLN A 219 1.07 1.51 13.79
N LEU A 220 1.25 2.76 14.21
CA LEU A 220 0.72 3.93 13.51
C LEU A 220 1.28 4.04 12.09
N TYR A 221 2.61 3.91 11.93
CA TYR A 221 3.24 3.95 10.60
C TYR A 221 2.68 2.88 9.67
N ARG A 222 2.57 1.62 10.14
CA ARG A 222 1.98 0.53 9.35
C ARG A 222 0.54 0.82 8.94
N SER A 223 -0.27 1.35 9.85
CA SER A 223 -1.66 1.69 9.54
C SER A 223 -1.78 2.84 8.53
N LEU A 224 -0.87 3.82 8.60
CA LEU A 224 -0.81 4.92 7.64
C LEU A 224 -0.37 4.43 6.26
N GLU A 225 0.66 3.59 6.17
CA GLU A 225 1.10 2.98 4.91
C GLU A 225 -0.03 2.21 4.22
N GLN A 226 -0.75 1.37 4.97
CA GLN A 226 -1.89 0.64 4.45
C GLN A 226 -3.00 1.57 3.92
N ARG A 227 -3.33 2.64 4.67
CA ARG A 227 -4.33 3.62 4.23
C ARG A 227 -3.89 4.38 2.97
N VAL A 228 -2.61 4.75 2.87
CA VAL A 228 -2.08 5.42 1.69
C VAL A 228 -2.19 4.51 0.47
N GLU A 229 -1.81 3.24 0.61
CA GLU A 229 -1.89 2.24 -0.46
C GLU A 229 -3.35 2.02 -0.94
N GLU A 230 -4.27 1.90 0.01
CA GLU A 230 -5.70 1.73 -0.26
C GLU A 230 -6.29 2.97 -0.97
N ARG A 231 -6.01 4.17 -0.47
CA ARG A 231 -6.47 5.44 -1.08
C ARG A 231 -5.88 5.67 -2.46
N THR A 232 -4.62 5.31 -2.67
CA THR A 232 -3.97 5.42 -3.99
C THR A 232 -4.66 4.51 -5.00
N ARG A 233 -5.00 3.28 -4.59
CA ARG A 233 -5.75 2.34 -5.44
C ARG A 233 -7.16 2.84 -5.76
N GLU A 234 -7.92 3.30 -4.75
CA GLU A 234 -9.26 3.88 -4.96
C GLU A 234 -9.23 5.06 -5.92
N LEU A 235 -8.24 5.94 -5.77
CA LEU A 235 -8.06 7.11 -6.63
C LEU A 235 -7.77 6.71 -8.07
N GLN A 236 -6.88 5.72 -8.26
CA GLN A 236 -6.55 5.20 -9.59
C GLN A 236 -7.79 4.58 -10.26
N GLU A 237 -8.56 3.76 -9.54
CA GLU A 237 -9.79 3.17 -10.06
C GLU A 237 -10.86 4.23 -10.41
N ALA A 238 -10.96 5.30 -9.62
CA ALA A 238 -11.86 6.41 -9.92
C ALA A 238 -11.41 7.21 -11.16
N TYR A 239 -10.11 7.46 -11.27
CA TYR A 239 -9.50 8.09 -12.43
C TYR A 239 -9.76 7.30 -13.72
N ASP A 240 -9.50 5.99 -13.69
CA ASP A 240 -9.71 5.10 -14.83
C ASP A 240 -11.19 5.04 -15.25
N ARG A 241 -12.12 5.08 -14.28
CA ARG A 241 -13.56 5.17 -14.54
C ARG A 241 -13.93 6.49 -15.23
N ILE A 242 -13.46 7.62 -14.72
CA ILE A 242 -13.71 8.94 -15.33
C ILE A 242 -13.10 9.00 -16.73
N HIS A 243 -11.87 8.54 -16.88
CA HIS A 243 -11.17 8.50 -18.16
C HIS A 243 -11.88 7.60 -19.19
N SER A 244 -12.41 6.45 -18.74
CA SER A 244 -13.18 5.54 -19.60
C SER A 244 -14.54 6.10 -20.02
N LEU A 245 -15.08 7.08 -19.28
CA LEU A 245 -16.33 7.78 -19.63
C LEU A 245 -16.09 8.97 -20.57
N SER A 246 -14.85 9.45 -20.69
CA SER A 246 -14.51 10.52 -21.65
C SER A 246 -14.76 10.06 -23.08
N MET A 247 -15.40 10.89 -23.89
CA MET A 247 -15.61 10.66 -25.33
C MET A 247 -14.60 11.41 -26.18
N THR A 248 -13.68 12.15 -25.59
CA THR A 248 -12.71 13.00 -26.28
C THR A 248 -11.29 12.48 -26.16
N ASP A 249 -10.47 12.69 -27.19
CA ASP A 249 -9.03 12.48 -27.16
C ASP A 249 -8.35 13.73 -26.60
N GLU A 250 -7.52 13.57 -25.56
CA GLU A 250 -6.92 14.69 -24.82
C GLU A 250 -5.93 15.51 -25.68
N LEU A 251 -5.22 14.86 -26.61
CA LEU A 251 -4.22 15.55 -27.42
C LEU A 251 -4.84 16.41 -28.49
N THR A 252 -5.95 15.96 -29.10
CA THR A 252 -6.57 16.58 -30.27
C THR A 252 -7.88 17.29 -29.98
N GLY A 253 -8.57 16.95 -28.89
CA GLY A 253 -9.92 17.44 -28.60
C GLY A 253 -10.99 16.90 -29.55
N LEU A 254 -10.68 15.98 -30.48
CA LEU A 254 -11.64 15.23 -31.26
C LEU A 254 -12.27 14.12 -30.42
N CYS A 255 -13.26 13.41 -30.97
CA CYS A 255 -13.72 12.20 -30.31
C CYS A 255 -12.57 11.20 -30.20
N ASN A 256 -12.54 10.43 -29.09
CA ASN A 256 -11.73 9.23 -29.02
C ASN A 256 -12.45 8.05 -29.71
N ARG A 257 -11.78 6.91 -29.78
CA ARG A 257 -12.34 5.70 -30.37
C ARG A 257 -13.73 5.36 -29.85
N ARG A 258 -13.98 5.45 -28.55
CA ARG A 258 -15.27 5.16 -27.93
C ARG A 258 -16.35 6.16 -28.33
N GLY A 259 -16.02 7.46 -28.28
CA GLY A 259 -16.91 8.52 -28.71
C GLY A 259 -17.27 8.39 -30.18
N PHE A 260 -16.31 7.98 -31.02
CA PHE A 260 -16.55 7.73 -32.44
C PHE A 260 -17.61 6.63 -32.66
N TYR A 261 -17.41 5.43 -32.08
CA TYR A 261 -18.37 4.33 -32.30
C TYR A 261 -19.79 4.72 -31.89
N LEU A 262 -19.94 5.40 -30.73
CA LEU A 262 -21.26 5.81 -30.24
C LEU A 262 -21.96 6.78 -31.21
N LEU A 263 -21.25 7.81 -31.67
CA LEU A 263 -21.81 8.83 -32.54
C LEU A 263 -21.95 8.37 -33.99
N ALA A 264 -21.02 7.53 -34.47
CA ALA A 264 -21.06 6.99 -35.82
C ALA A 264 -22.23 6.00 -36.00
N GLU A 265 -22.52 5.14 -35.00
CA GLU A 265 -23.69 4.27 -35.03
C GLU A 265 -24.99 5.08 -35.10
N GLN A 266 -25.10 6.19 -34.34
CA GLN A 266 -26.27 7.07 -34.42
C GLN A 266 -26.40 7.70 -35.77
N THR A 267 -25.28 8.17 -36.37
CA THR A 267 -25.28 8.78 -37.72
C THR A 267 -25.68 7.73 -38.77
N LEU A 268 -25.20 6.52 -38.67
CA LEU A 268 -25.56 5.43 -39.59
C LEU A 268 -27.04 5.05 -39.50
N LEU A 269 -27.56 4.92 -38.26
CA LEU A 269 -29.00 4.68 -38.05
C LEU A 269 -29.87 5.79 -38.61
N HIS A 270 -29.43 7.07 -38.49
CA HIS A 270 -30.11 8.19 -39.05
C HIS A 270 -30.12 8.13 -40.60
N ALA A 271 -28.96 7.84 -41.20
CA ALA A 271 -28.83 7.72 -42.66
C ALA A 271 -29.71 6.58 -43.22
N ALA A 272 -29.71 5.42 -42.56
CA ALA A 272 -30.52 4.26 -42.94
C ALA A 272 -32.03 4.56 -42.85
N ARG A 273 -32.47 5.34 -41.85
CA ARG A 273 -33.89 5.67 -41.62
C ARG A 273 -34.42 6.71 -42.57
N TYR A 274 -33.63 7.70 -42.93
CA TYR A 274 -34.08 8.87 -43.71
C TYR A 274 -33.54 8.87 -45.12
N GLY A 275 -32.77 7.89 -45.57
CA GLY A 275 -32.30 7.71 -46.93
C GLY A 275 -31.24 8.72 -47.38
N GLY A 276 -30.45 9.24 -46.42
CA GLY A 276 -29.51 10.34 -46.73
C GLY A 276 -28.07 9.89 -47.09
N GLY A 277 -27.79 8.60 -47.17
CA GLY A 277 -26.42 8.08 -47.36
C GLY A 277 -25.53 8.34 -46.12
N CYS A 278 -24.41 7.63 -46.05
CA CYS A 278 -23.39 7.82 -45.02
C CYS A 278 -22.02 7.48 -45.59
N THR A 279 -21.05 8.32 -45.32
CA THR A 279 -19.63 8.07 -45.68
C THR A 279 -18.79 7.92 -44.44
N VAL A 280 -17.99 6.84 -44.39
CA VAL A 280 -16.92 6.66 -43.38
C VAL A 280 -15.58 6.88 -44.10
N MET A 281 -14.69 7.63 -43.45
CA MET A 281 -13.34 7.83 -43.92
C MET A 281 -12.35 7.41 -42.86
N PHE A 282 -11.36 6.60 -43.27
CA PHE A 282 -10.18 6.26 -42.45
C PHE A 282 -8.99 7.09 -42.98
N MET A 283 -8.21 7.63 -42.06
CA MET A 283 -7.03 8.46 -42.36
C MET A 283 -5.88 8.05 -41.46
N ASP A 284 -4.69 7.89 -42.04
CA ASP A 284 -3.44 7.60 -41.37
C ASP A 284 -2.39 8.65 -41.71
N LEU A 285 -1.71 9.20 -40.69
CA LEU A 285 -0.65 10.19 -40.90
C LEU A 285 0.64 9.53 -41.36
N ASP A 286 1.10 9.87 -42.57
CA ASP A 286 2.32 9.32 -43.12
C ASP A 286 3.57 9.90 -42.41
N GLY A 287 4.45 9.01 -41.91
CA GLY A 287 5.77 9.40 -41.46
C GLY A 287 5.85 9.97 -40.05
N LEU A 288 4.83 9.81 -39.21
CA LEU A 288 4.84 10.27 -37.82
C LEU A 288 6.04 9.70 -37.06
N LYS A 289 6.36 8.42 -37.22
CA LYS A 289 7.54 7.81 -36.60
C LYS A 289 8.85 8.51 -36.99
N GLN A 290 8.99 8.87 -38.26
CA GLN A 290 10.20 9.56 -38.74
C GLN A 290 10.32 10.98 -38.14
N ILE A 291 9.20 11.67 -37.96
CA ILE A 291 9.14 12.97 -37.29
C ILE A 291 9.54 12.83 -35.84
N ASN A 292 8.98 11.84 -35.10
CA ASN A 292 9.35 11.56 -33.73
C ASN A 292 10.84 11.24 -33.57
N ASP A 293 11.38 10.38 -34.44
CA ASP A 293 12.78 9.95 -34.38
C ASP A 293 13.75 11.10 -34.72
N ARG A 294 13.33 12.05 -35.58
CA ARG A 294 14.18 13.16 -36.04
C ARG A 294 14.03 14.43 -35.23
N LEU A 295 12.81 14.79 -34.80
CA LEU A 295 12.47 16.08 -34.19
C LEU A 295 11.92 15.96 -32.76
N GLY A 296 11.81 14.71 -32.24
CA GLY A 296 11.26 14.44 -30.91
C GLY A 296 9.74 14.29 -30.87
N HIS A 297 9.24 13.71 -29.77
CA HIS A 297 7.79 13.44 -29.58
C HIS A 297 6.93 14.70 -29.58
N GLU A 298 7.44 15.84 -29.12
CA GLU A 298 6.71 17.11 -29.14
C GLU A 298 6.35 17.56 -30.57
N ALA A 299 7.24 17.31 -31.54
CA ALA A 299 6.98 17.61 -32.96
C ALA A 299 5.96 16.64 -33.55
N GLY A 300 5.99 15.36 -33.16
CA GLY A 300 4.95 14.40 -33.53
C GLY A 300 3.58 14.76 -32.97
N ASP A 301 3.51 15.16 -31.71
CA ASP A 301 2.28 15.66 -31.08
C ASP A 301 1.76 16.91 -31.77
N ALA A 302 2.65 17.80 -32.17
CA ALA A 302 2.27 18.99 -32.97
C ALA A 302 1.68 18.60 -34.35
N MET A 303 2.28 17.58 -35.01
CA MET A 303 1.76 17.03 -36.26
C MET A 303 0.36 16.46 -36.11
N ILE A 304 0.12 15.70 -35.05
CA ILE A 304 -1.18 15.10 -34.71
C ILE A 304 -2.22 16.22 -34.44
N ARG A 305 -1.87 17.27 -33.66
CA ARG A 305 -2.74 18.41 -33.38
C ARG A 305 -3.09 19.16 -34.63
N GLN A 306 -2.15 19.38 -35.56
CA GLN A 306 -2.40 20.05 -36.82
C GLN A 306 -3.32 19.25 -37.73
N ALA A 307 -3.15 17.93 -37.81
CA ALA A 307 -4.06 17.06 -38.55
C ALA A 307 -5.50 17.15 -38.00
N ALA A 308 -5.65 17.11 -36.67
CA ALA A 308 -6.95 17.28 -36.03
C ALA A 308 -7.60 18.65 -36.33
N GLU A 309 -6.82 19.74 -36.33
CA GLU A 309 -7.30 21.08 -36.66
C GLU A 309 -7.72 21.19 -38.12
N ILE A 310 -6.98 20.57 -39.03
CA ILE A 310 -7.35 20.48 -40.43
C ILE A 310 -8.65 19.71 -40.60
N LEU A 311 -8.83 18.59 -39.96
CA LEU A 311 -10.08 17.82 -39.93
C LEU A 311 -11.24 18.71 -39.46
N ARG A 312 -11.08 19.37 -38.29
CA ARG A 312 -12.11 20.22 -37.69
C ARG A 312 -12.56 21.35 -38.60
N ARG A 313 -11.64 21.99 -39.36
CA ARG A 313 -11.95 23.05 -40.30
C ARG A 313 -12.57 22.57 -41.62
N THR A 314 -12.26 21.32 -41.98
CA THR A 314 -12.74 20.76 -43.26
C THR A 314 -14.12 20.14 -43.12
N LEU A 315 -14.46 19.66 -41.93
CA LEU A 315 -15.72 18.97 -41.64
C LEU A 315 -16.85 19.94 -41.29
N ARG A 316 -18.08 19.50 -41.47
CA ARG A 316 -19.29 20.23 -41.05
C ARG A 316 -19.54 19.94 -39.58
N GLU A 317 -20.36 20.76 -38.95
CA GLU A 317 -20.75 20.59 -37.54
C GLU A 317 -21.46 19.25 -37.28
N ALA A 318 -22.18 18.71 -38.26
CA ALA A 318 -22.88 17.43 -38.19
C ALA A 318 -21.96 16.21 -38.42
N ASP A 319 -20.74 16.43 -38.94
CA ASP A 319 -19.78 15.34 -39.18
C ASP A 319 -19.02 15.00 -37.87
N VAL A 320 -18.77 13.75 -37.66
CA VAL A 320 -18.03 13.28 -36.48
C VAL A 320 -16.60 12.92 -36.87
N ALA A 321 -15.62 13.53 -36.21
CA ALA A 321 -14.21 13.18 -36.36
C ALA A 321 -13.65 12.63 -35.05
N ALA A 322 -12.80 11.62 -35.16
CA ALA A 322 -12.15 10.99 -34.02
C ALA A 322 -10.71 10.64 -34.32
N ARG A 323 -9.91 10.57 -33.25
CA ARG A 323 -8.61 9.89 -33.23
C ARG A 323 -8.80 8.49 -32.70
N MET A 324 -8.44 7.48 -33.50
CA MET A 324 -8.59 6.07 -33.14
C MET A 324 -7.44 5.56 -32.31
N GLY A 325 -6.26 6.17 -32.44
CA GLY A 325 -5.03 5.89 -31.71
C GLY A 325 -3.81 6.26 -32.56
N GLY A 326 -2.69 6.61 -31.93
CA GLY A 326 -1.44 6.90 -32.66
C GLY A 326 -1.62 7.97 -33.73
N ASP A 327 -1.45 7.57 -35.00
CA ASP A 327 -1.54 8.35 -36.22
C ASP A 327 -2.86 8.16 -37.00
N GLU A 328 -3.81 7.39 -36.44
CA GLU A 328 -5.06 7.00 -37.08
C GLU A 328 -6.22 7.90 -36.69
N PHE A 329 -6.99 8.37 -37.72
CA PHE A 329 -8.21 9.16 -37.54
C PHE A 329 -9.35 8.55 -38.33
N CYS A 330 -10.57 8.71 -37.83
CA CYS A 330 -11.78 8.33 -38.52
C CYS A 330 -12.75 9.50 -38.60
N VAL A 331 -13.51 9.55 -39.68
CA VAL A 331 -14.60 10.52 -39.90
C VAL A 331 -15.84 9.77 -40.32
N VAL A 332 -16.99 10.14 -39.78
CA VAL A 332 -18.30 9.77 -40.33
C VAL A 332 -19.06 11.03 -40.72
N ALA A 333 -19.58 11.04 -41.95
CA ALA A 333 -20.32 12.17 -42.49
C ALA A 333 -21.63 11.70 -43.10
N LEU A 334 -22.70 12.51 -42.98
CA LEU A 334 -23.96 12.26 -43.65
C LEU A 334 -23.85 12.59 -45.15
N GLY A 335 -24.42 11.71 -45.98
CA GLY A 335 -24.41 11.80 -47.45
C GLY A 335 -23.26 11.02 -48.09
N ASN A 336 -23.38 10.85 -49.42
CA ASN A 336 -22.37 10.18 -50.25
C ASN A 336 -21.31 11.19 -50.68
N ALA A 337 -20.41 11.50 -49.76
CA ALA A 337 -19.49 12.64 -49.91
C ALA A 337 -18.00 12.22 -49.98
N GLY A 338 -17.70 10.92 -50.11
CA GLY A 338 -16.34 10.37 -49.96
C GLY A 338 -15.30 11.07 -50.85
N LYS A 339 -15.55 11.17 -52.13
CA LYS A 339 -14.62 11.81 -53.06
C LYS A 339 -14.42 13.30 -52.78
N SER A 340 -15.52 14.03 -52.49
CA SER A 340 -15.45 15.46 -52.21
C SER A 340 -14.77 15.72 -50.86
N LEU A 341 -14.95 14.87 -49.86
CA LEU A 341 -14.31 14.96 -48.57
C LEU A 341 -12.79 14.70 -48.67
N GLN A 342 -12.39 13.69 -49.41
CA GLN A 342 -10.98 13.43 -49.70
C GLN A 342 -10.30 14.61 -50.41
N GLN A 343 -10.96 15.19 -51.41
CA GLN A 343 -10.43 16.35 -52.16
C GLN A 343 -10.26 17.57 -51.24
N ARG A 344 -11.28 17.91 -50.44
CA ARG A 344 -11.21 19.04 -49.51
C ARG A 344 -10.10 18.86 -48.49
N LEU A 345 -9.97 17.66 -47.94
CA LEU A 345 -8.96 17.38 -46.98
C LEU A 345 -7.54 17.44 -47.57
N GLN A 346 -7.35 16.89 -48.78
CA GLN A 346 -6.07 16.99 -49.48
C GLN A 346 -5.71 18.46 -49.77
N GLN A 347 -6.64 19.25 -50.23
CA GLN A 347 -6.42 20.69 -50.47
C GLN A 347 -6.05 21.45 -49.18
N ALA A 348 -6.67 21.09 -48.05
CA ALA A 348 -6.36 21.70 -46.78
C ALA A 348 -4.96 21.30 -46.28
N ILE A 349 -4.55 20.06 -46.50
CA ILE A 349 -3.19 19.57 -46.20
C ILE A 349 -2.16 20.29 -47.07
N ASP A 350 -2.44 20.42 -48.40
CA ASP A 350 -1.54 21.11 -49.34
C ASP A 350 -1.39 22.59 -48.98
N ALA A 351 -2.48 23.28 -48.64
CA ALA A 351 -2.47 24.67 -48.19
C ALA A 351 -1.65 24.82 -46.87
N PHE A 352 -1.80 23.92 -45.94
CA PHE A 352 -0.99 23.89 -44.70
C PHE A 352 0.49 23.77 -45.04
N ASN A 353 0.86 22.80 -45.86
CA ASN A 353 2.25 22.59 -46.27
C ASN A 353 2.85 23.77 -47.03
N GLY A 354 2.03 24.49 -47.81
CA GLY A 354 2.44 25.71 -48.52
C GLY A 354 2.72 26.91 -47.61
N SER A 355 2.23 26.90 -46.37
CA SER A 355 2.44 28.00 -45.40
C SER A 355 3.81 28.02 -44.76
N ALA A 356 4.59 26.93 -44.85
CA ALA A 356 5.95 26.73 -44.28
C ALA A 356 6.08 27.08 -42.79
N ALA A 357 4.96 27.07 -42.05
CA ALA A 357 4.90 27.51 -40.65
C ALA A 357 5.46 26.47 -39.67
N GLN A 358 5.67 25.23 -40.10
CA GLN A 358 6.10 24.13 -39.26
C GLN A 358 7.36 23.42 -39.79
N PRO A 359 8.19 22.82 -38.92
CA PRO A 359 9.40 22.10 -39.33
C PRO A 359 9.12 20.74 -40.00
N PHE A 360 7.84 20.40 -40.20
CA PHE A 360 7.39 19.16 -40.85
C PHE A 360 6.32 19.44 -41.91
N ALA A 361 6.24 18.56 -42.90
CA ALA A 361 5.13 18.55 -43.84
C ALA A 361 4.12 17.47 -43.46
N LEU A 362 2.84 17.79 -43.54
CA LEU A 362 1.74 16.85 -43.36
C LEU A 362 1.53 16.01 -44.61
N SER A 363 1.42 14.72 -44.48
CA SER A 363 0.95 13.80 -45.50
C SER A 363 0.03 12.79 -44.82
N ALA A 364 -1.05 12.44 -45.45
CA ALA A 364 -1.99 11.45 -44.94
C ALA A 364 -2.45 10.52 -46.06
N SER A 365 -2.60 9.26 -45.73
CA SER A 365 -3.23 8.25 -46.58
C SER A 365 -4.70 8.16 -46.21
N LEU A 366 -5.58 8.15 -47.22
CA LEU A 366 -7.02 8.31 -47.06
C LEU A 366 -7.79 7.19 -47.76
N GLY A 367 -8.77 6.59 -47.02
CA GLY A 367 -9.73 5.66 -47.62
C GLY A 367 -11.16 6.00 -47.20
N CYS A 368 -12.09 5.99 -48.15
CA CYS A 368 -13.51 6.23 -47.92
C CYS A 368 -14.34 5.03 -48.33
N ALA A 369 -15.40 4.79 -47.55
CA ALA A 369 -16.45 3.84 -47.89
C ALA A 369 -17.83 4.50 -47.74
N GLU A 370 -18.73 4.24 -48.70
CA GLU A 370 -20.09 4.74 -48.67
C GLU A 370 -21.07 3.64 -48.33
N LEU A 371 -22.16 3.97 -47.63
CA LEU A 371 -23.12 3.01 -47.11
C LEU A 371 -23.69 2.09 -48.23
N GLU A 372 -23.88 2.62 -49.40
CA GLU A 372 -24.41 1.91 -50.56
C GLU A 372 -23.45 0.85 -51.14
N GLU A 373 -22.17 0.91 -50.78
CA GLU A 373 -21.13 -0.02 -51.24
C GLU A 373 -21.04 -1.27 -50.39
N CYS A 374 -21.64 -1.27 -49.18
CA CYS A 374 -21.58 -2.41 -48.25
C CYS A 374 -22.86 -3.26 -48.34
N ALA A 375 -22.67 -4.56 -48.50
CA ALA A 375 -23.80 -5.54 -48.50
C ALA A 375 -24.53 -5.60 -47.14
N GLU A 376 -23.81 -5.36 -46.06
CA GLU A 376 -24.35 -5.20 -44.71
C GLU A 376 -24.12 -3.76 -44.26
N ALA A 377 -25.24 -3.08 -43.92
CA ALA A 377 -25.21 -1.70 -43.43
C ALA A 377 -24.74 -1.64 -41.97
N SER A 378 -23.49 -2.03 -41.72
CA SER A 378 -22.85 -2.02 -40.38
C SER A 378 -21.66 -1.05 -40.38
N LEU A 379 -21.44 -0.42 -39.22
CA LEU A 379 -20.29 0.48 -39.02
C LEU A 379 -18.95 -0.26 -39.22
N ASP A 380 -18.89 -1.48 -38.75
CA ASP A 380 -17.67 -2.31 -38.86
C ASP A 380 -17.34 -2.65 -40.31
N SER A 381 -18.34 -2.95 -41.14
CA SER A 381 -18.15 -3.21 -42.56
C SER A 381 -17.64 -1.97 -43.31
N LEU A 382 -18.19 -0.78 -42.98
CA LEU A 382 -17.75 0.50 -43.56
C LEU A 382 -16.31 0.85 -43.12
N LEU A 383 -15.98 0.64 -41.84
CA LEU A 383 -14.63 0.87 -41.33
C LEU A 383 -13.61 -0.06 -41.99
N ALA A 384 -13.95 -1.34 -42.13
CA ALA A 384 -13.07 -2.32 -42.76
C ALA A 384 -12.77 -1.96 -44.23
N LEU A 385 -13.82 -1.54 -44.98
CA LEU A 385 -13.66 -1.13 -46.38
C LEU A 385 -12.87 0.19 -46.52
N ALA A 386 -13.12 1.13 -45.60
CA ALA A 386 -12.36 2.39 -45.56
C ALA A 386 -10.89 2.17 -45.23
N ASP A 387 -10.59 1.31 -44.28
CA ASP A 387 -9.21 0.92 -43.90
C ASP A 387 -8.47 0.24 -45.05
N GLU A 388 -9.11 -0.73 -45.72
CA GLU A 388 -8.52 -1.39 -46.91
C GLU A 388 -8.16 -0.34 -48.00
N ARG A 389 -9.04 0.60 -48.30
CA ARG A 389 -8.79 1.65 -49.28
C ARG A 389 -7.69 2.62 -48.82
N MET A 390 -7.64 2.96 -47.56
CA MET A 390 -6.56 3.76 -46.97
C MET A 390 -5.22 3.06 -47.13
N TYR A 391 -5.16 1.74 -46.83
CA TYR A 391 -3.95 0.98 -46.97
C TYR A 391 -3.47 0.87 -48.42
N GLU A 392 -4.40 0.76 -49.41
CA GLU A 392 -4.07 0.85 -50.83
C GLU A 392 -3.49 2.22 -51.21
N ASP A 393 -4.08 3.33 -50.71
CA ASP A 393 -3.54 4.67 -50.93
C ASP A 393 -2.14 4.82 -50.33
N LYS A 394 -1.92 4.29 -49.12
CA LYS A 394 -0.62 4.26 -48.45
C LYS A 394 0.43 3.54 -49.29
N ARG A 395 0.08 2.40 -49.89
CA ARG A 395 0.98 1.65 -50.77
C ARG A 395 1.34 2.42 -52.02
N ARG A 396 0.35 3.03 -52.68
CA ARG A 396 0.56 3.87 -53.88
C ARG A 396 1.47 5.05 -53.58
N ARG A 397 1.29 5.75 -52.51
CA ARG A 397 2.12 6.91 -52.10
C ARG A 397 3.55 6.51 -51.79
N ARG A 398 3.75 5.35 -51.15
CA ARG A 398 5.09 4.82 -50.88
C ARG A 398 5.83 4.43 -52.16
N ALA A 399 5.19 3.75 -53.10
CA ALA A 399 5.79 3.42 -54.40
C ALA A 399 6.20 4.68 -55.19
N GLY A 400 5.34 5.71 -55.25
CA GLY A 400 5.66 6.96 -55.93
C GLY A 400 6.74 7.84 -55.26
N ARG A 401 7.06 7.58 -53.99
CA ARG A 401 8.23 8.19 -53.30
C ARG A 401 9.55 7.47 -53.56
N ALA A 402 9.50 6.17 -53.86
CA ALA A 402 10.70 5.37 -54.17
C ALA A 402 11.25 5.66 -55.61
N ASP A 403 10.39 6.21 -56.48
CA ASP A 403 10.77 6.53 -57.88
C ASP A 403 11.21 8.01 -58.06
N ARG A 404 11.32 8.77 -57.00
CA ARG A 404 11.83 10.16 -56.98
C ARG A 404 13.11 10.25 -56.15
#